data_faddfab80a997443c80d280c116cc8b7
#
_entry.id   faddfab80a997443c80d280c116cc8b7
#
_cell.length_a   1.000
_cell.length_b   1.000
_cell.length_c   1.000
_cell.angle_alpha   90.00
_cell.angle_beta   90.00
_cell.angle_gamma   90.00
#
_symmetry.space_group_name_H-M   'P 1'
#
loop_
_entity.id
_entity.type
_entity.pdbx_description
1 polymer ?
#
loop_
_entity_poly.entity_id
_entity_poly.type
_entity_poly.pdbx_seq_one_letter_code
_entity_poly.pdbx_strand_id
1 'polypeptide(L)'
;MKKHEDEIEFLKGVIKETLGVNVMYKSRKLEVVMARHIYCHLLKNAGFTSARIARSLSFDHSTILYYAKKWESYYNQSSSMRYKYCLVLEKYNEKYDPDLSVAKSGLLEELSALRTENIALSSYIREQDTIKQDTRFKDLHKLINERTTEESEIVVYRKLNAIYNGI
;
A
#
# COMPACT_ATOMS: atom_id res chain seq x y z
N MET A 1 33.52 3.92 -11.26
CA MET A 1 33.79 3.84 -9.80
C MET A 1 33.14 4.98 -9.03
N LYS A 2 33.21 6.25 -9.44
CA LYS A 2 32.58 7.39 -8.74
C LYS A 2 31.07 7.24 -8.49
N LYS A 3 30.27 6.84 -9.49
CA LYS A 3 28.80 6.72 -9.37
C LYS A 3 28.34 5.83 -8.20
N HIS A 4 29.05 4.76 -7.92
CA HIS A 4 28.72 3.85 -6.82
C HIS A 4 29.15 4.35 -5.41
N GLU A 5 30.14 5.23 -5.34
CA GLU A 5 30.55 5.86 -4.07
C GLU A 5 29.53 6.95 -3.71
N ASP A 6 29.08 7.72 -4.72
CA ASP A 6 28.04 8.73 -4.56
C ASP A 6 26.72 8.12 -4.07
N GLU A 7 26.37 6.93 -4.55
CA GLU A 7 25.16 6.21 -4.14
C GLU A 7 25.20 5.72 -2.68
N ILE A 8 26.35 5.20 -2.26
CA ILE A 8 26.60 4.79 -0.87
C ILE A 8 26.45 5.98 0.09
N GLU A 9 27.11 7.10 -0.22
CA GLU A 9 27.07 8.30 0.65
C GLU A 9 25.69 8.94 0.63
N PHE A 10 25.01 8.97 -0.51
CA PHE A 10 23.64 9.44 -0.61
C PHE A 10 22.70 8.63 0.28
N LEU A 11 22.73 7.29 0.22
CA LEU A 11 21.86 6.45 1.05
C LEU A 11 22.15 6.63 2.55
N LYS A 12 23.42 6.81 2.96
CA LYS A 12 23.75 7.16 4.35
C LYS A 12 23.11 8.49 4.76
N GLY A 13 23.17 9.49 3.87
CA GLY A 13 22.54 10.79 4.06
C GLY A 13 21.03 10.70 4.22
N VAL A 14 20.35 9.99 3.31
CA VAL A 14 18.89 9.74 3.35
C VAL A 14 18.48 9.07 4.65
N ILE A 15 19.17 8.02 5.08
CA ILE A 15 18.86 7.33 6.34
C ILE A 15 19.05 8.27 7.55
N LYS A 16 20.12 9.05 7.57
CA LYS A 16 20.37 10.01 8.64
C LYS A 16 19.28 11.09 8.71
N GLU A 17 18.87 11.62 7.56
CA GLU A 17 17.84 12.65 7.46
C GLU A 17 16.45 12.10 7.82
N THR A 18 16.10 10.91 7.30
CA THR A 18 14.75 10.35 7.43
C THR A 18 14.52 9.69 8.79
N LEU A 19 15.52 8.96 9.29
CA LEU A 19 15.40 8.18 10.53
C LEU A 19 16.12 8.82 11.72
N GLY A 20 16.88 9.91 11.52
CA GLY A 20 17.70 10.52 12.57
C GLY A 20 18.88 9.66 13.04
N VAL A 21 19.21 8.60 12.29
CA VAL A 21 20.18 7.57 12.72
C VAL A 21 21.38 7.53 11.78
N ASN A 22 22.58 7.56 12.37
CA ASN A 22 23.80 7.31 11.62
C ASN A 22 24.14 5.82 11.62
N VAL A 23 24.10 5.20 10.43
CA VAL A 23 24.37 3.76 10.24
C VAL A 23 25.79 3.34 10.62
N MET A 24 26.73 4.29 10.57
CA MET A 24 28.14 4.08 10.95
C MET A 24 28.33 3.97 12.47
N TYR A 25 27.38 4.49 13.27
CA TYR A 25 27.52 4.54 14.72
C TYR A 25 27.50 3.14 15.33
N LYS A 26 28.56 2.73 16.03
CA LYS A 26 28.70 1.41 16.65
C LYS A 26 27.77 1.25 17.87
N SER A 27 26.50 1.00 17.62
CA SER A 27 25.48 0.81 18.64
C SER A 27 24.64 -0.45 18.34
N ARG A 28 24.15 -1.09 19.40
CA ARG A 28 23.20 -2.20 19.33
C ARG A 28 21.75 -1.76 19.58
N LYS A 29 21.50 -0.44 19.69
CA LYS A 29 20.12 0.05 19.81
C LYS A 29 19.30 -0.38 18.61
N LEU A 30 18.06 -0.78 18.86
CA LEU A 30 17.16 -1.36 17.85
C LEU A 30 17.04 -0.46 16.61
N GLU A 31 16.93 0.84 16.80
CA GLU A 31 16.81 1.82 15.71
C GLU A 31 18.04 1.81 14.77
N VAL A 32 19.26 1.72 15.34
CA VAL A 32 20.49 1.64 14.56
C VAL A 32 20.60 0.32 13.83
N VAL A 33 20.17 -0.77 14.47
CA VAL A 33 20.13 -2.10 13.85
C VAL A 33 19.14 -2.13 12.70
N MET A 34 17.94 -1.59 12.87
CA MET A 34 16.93 -1.47 11.80
C MET A 34 17.45 -0.65 10.62
N ALA A 35 18.05 0.51 10.89
CA ALA A 35 18.64 1.36 9.85
C ALA A 35 19.73 0.63 9.04
N ARG A 36 20.55 -0.20 9.68
CA ARG A 36 21.55 -1.03 8.99
C ARG A 36 20.93 -2.14 8.15
N HIS A 37 19.85 -2.78 8.64
CA HIS A 37 19.11 -3.75 7.83
C HIS A 37 18.58 -3.10 6.56
N ILE A 38 17.98 -1.91 6.65
CA ILE A 38 17.47 -1.14 5.50
C ILE A 38 18.61 -0.79 4.54
N TYR A 39 19.71 -0.25 5.07
CA TYR A 39 20.88 0.11 4.30
C TYR A 39 21.47 -1.07 3.52
N CYS A 40 21.69 -2.20 4.21
CA CYS A 40 22.23 -3.41 3.60
C CYS A 40 21.28 -3.98 2.53
N HIS A 41 19.98 -3.98 2.78
CA HIS A 41 18.98 -4.50 1.85
C HIS A 41 18.92 -3.67 0.57
N LEU A 42 18.84 -2.34 0.68
CA LEU A 42 18.77 -1.46 -0.49
C LEU A 42 20.04 -1.58 -1.36
N LEU A 43 21.22 -1.55 -0.76
CA LEU A 43 22.47 -1.71 -1.54
C LEU A 43 22.61 -3.11 -2.14
N LYS A 44 22.10 -4.15 -1.49
CA LYS A 44 22.06 -5.50 -2.08
C LYS A 44 21.17 -5.54 -3.32
N ASN A 45 20.00 -4.94 -3.26
CA ASN A 45 19.07 -4.84 -4.38
C ASN A 45 19.64 -3.99 -5.53
N ALA A 46 20.42 -2.95 -5.21
CA ALA A 46 21.17 -2.16 -6.19
C ALA A 46 22.42 -2.87 -6.77
N GLY A 47 22.62 -4.16 -6.42
CA GLY A 47 23.69 -4.98 -6.98
C GLY A 47 25.06 -4.88 -6.28
N PHE A 48 25.14 -4.22 -5.12
CA PHE A 48 26.39 -4.12 -4.38
C PHE A 48 26.79 -5.44 -3.73
N THR A 49 28.06 -5.78 -3.80
CA THR A 49 28.61 -6.95 -3.12
C THR A 49 28.66 -6.75 -1.61
N SER A 50 28.46 -7.83 -0.83
CA SER A 50 28.53 -7.77 0.62
C SER A 50 29.86 -7.23 1.14
N ALA A 51 30.98 -7.51 0.45
CA ALA A 51 32.30 -6.99 0.79
C ALA A 51 32.39 -5.46 0.63
N ARG A 52 31.73 -4.89 -0.37
CA ARG A 52 31.69 -3.44 -0.59
C ARG A 52 30.82 -2.74 0.46
N ILE A 53 29.66 -3.31 0.78
CA ILE A 53 28.78 -2.82 1.85
C ILE A 53 29.50 -2.88 3.19
N ALA A 54 30.22 -3.96 3.49
CA ALA A 54 30.99 -4.11 4.72
C ALA A 54 32.04 -3.00 4.87
N ARG A 55 32.80 -2.74 3.80
CA ARG A 55 33.78 -1.65 3.77
C ARG A 55 33.14 -0.28 4.03
N SER A 56 31.99 0.00 3.44
CA SER A 56 31.28 1.28 3.60
C SER A 56 30.81 1.55 5.02
N LEU A 57 30.61 0.51 5.83
CA LEU A 57 30.20 0.57 7.24
C LEU A 57 31.33 0.31 8.23
N SER A 58 32.51 -0.05 7.76
CA SER A 58 33.64 -0.52 8.59
C SER A 58 33.25 -1.73 9.45
N PHE A 59 32.53 -2.68 8.86
CA PHE A 59 32.13 -3.96 9.45
C PHE A 59 32.73 -5.15 8.71
N ASP A 60 32.70 -6.30 9.37
CA ASP A 60 33.04 -7.56 8.75
C ASP A 60 31.98 -8.01 7.74
N HIS A 61 32.43 -8.69 6.70
CA HIS A 61 31.57 -9.27 5.68
C HIS A 61 30.50 -10.20 6.27
N SER A 62 30.83 -10.97 7.30
CA SER A 62 29.90 -11.84 8.01
C SER A 62 28.72 -11.09 8.63
N THR A 63 28.95 -9.87 9.10
CA THR A 63 27.91 -8.99 9.66
C THR A 63 26.90 -8.61 8.58
N ILE A 64 27.35 -8.31 7.37
CA ILE A 64 26.45 -7.97 6.26
C ILE A 64 25.65 -9.17 5.81
N LEU A 65 26.25 -10.36 5.78
CA LEU A 65 25.52 -11.60 5.50
C LEU A 65 24.44 -11.88 6.55
N TYR A 66 24.74 -11.62 7.82
CA TYR A 66 23.77 -11.73 8.90
C TYR A 66 22.59 -10.77 8.68
N TYR A 67 22.83 -9.50 8.35
CA TYR A 67 21.77 -8.55 8.06
C TYR A 67 20.92 -8.99 6.87
N ALA A 68 21.51 -9.48 5.80
CA ALA A 68 20.80 -9.99 4.63
C ALA A 68 19.91 -11.19 4.99
N LYS A 69 20.45 -12.17 5.74
CA LYS A 69 19.72 -13.38 6.16
C LYS A 69 18.53 -13.06 7.07
N LYS A 70 18.68 -12.06 7.94
CA LYS A 70 17.64 -11.69 8.93
C LYS A 70 16.63 -10.67 8.42
N TRP A 71 16.82 -10.12 7.22
CA TRP A 71 15.97 -9.06 6.66
C TRP A 71 14.49 -9.42 6.70
N GLU A 72 14.10 -10.54 6.11
CA GLU A 72 12.68 -10.95 6.01
C GLU A 72 12.04 -11.10 7.38
N SER A 73 12.75 -11.67 8.33
CA SER A 73 12.27 -11.82 9.70
C SER A 73 11.96 -10.48 10.35
N TYR A 74 12.88 -9.51 10.25
CA TYR A 74 12.67 -8.17 10.80
C TYR A 74 11.57 -7.40 10.06
N TYR A 75 11.54 -7.50 8.73
CA TYR A 75 10.55 -6.83 7.90
C TYR A 75 9.13 -7.32 8.18
N ASN A 76 8.94 -8.64 8.26
CA ASN A 76 7.63 -9.24 8.46
C ASN A 76 7.08 -9.07 9.87
N GLN A 77 7.95 -9.10 10.88
CA GLN A 77 7.55 -9.03 12.29
C GLN A 77 7.29 -7.59 12.79
N SER A 78 7.83 -6.56 12.14
CA SER A 78 7.79 -5.21 12.65
C SER A 78 7.14 -4.21 11.66
N SER A 79 5.96 -3.69 12.05
CA SER A 79 5.31 -2.60 11.31
C SER A 79 6.18 -1.34 11.26
N SER A 80 6.89 -1.03 12.34
CA SER A 80 7.85 0.08 12.39
C SER A 80 8.99 -0.10 11.39
N MET A 81 9.48 -1.33 11.20
CA MET A 81 10.50 -1.62 10.21
C MET A 81 10.00 -1.38 8.78
N ARG A 82 8.79 -1.85 8.46
CA ARG A 82 8.16 -1.63 7.16
C ARG A 82 7.99 -0.15 6.87
N TYR A 83 7.45 0.61 7.83
CA TYR A 83 7.26 2.05 7.69
C TYR A 83 8.59 2.78 7.42
N LYS A 84 9.62 2.52 8.23
CA LYS A 84 10.95 3.12 8.07
C LYS A 84 11.58 2.77 6.72
N TYR A 85 11.41 1.52 6.27
CA TYR A 85 11.89 1.08 4.97
C TYR A 85 11.21 1.84 3.83
N CYS A 86 9.87 1.98 3.87
CA CYS A 86 9.13 2.72 2.85
C CYS A 86 9.59 4.19 2.75
N LEU A 87 9.78 4.87 3.88
CA LEU A 87 10.25 6.25 3.90
C LEU A 87 11.64 6.42 3.26
N VAL A 88 12.56 5.52 3.59
CA VAL A 88 13.93 5.55 3.04
C VAL A 88 13.92 5.18 1.55
N LEU A 89 13.15 4.16 1.17
CA LEU A 89 13.03 3.70 -0.22
C LEU A 89 12.47 4.79 -1.13
N GLU A 90 11.47 5.53 -0.68
CA GLU A 90 10.87 6.62 -1.45
C GLU A 90 11.90 7.70 -1.81
N LYS A 91 12.62 8.23 -0.82
CA LYS A 91 13.68 9.22 -1.05
C LYS A 91 14.87 8.67 -1.86
N TYR A 92 15.18 7.39 -1.70
CA TYR A 92 16.24 6.75 -2.48
C TYR A 92 15.84 6.63 -3.96
N ASN A 93 14.61 6.22 -4.24
CA ASN A 93 14.11 6.05 -5.60
C ASN A 93 13.93 7.39 -6.34
N GLU A 94 13.59 8.48 -5.65
CA GLU A 94 13.52 9.82 -6.26
C GLU A 94 14.78 10.18 -7.04
N LYS A 95 15.95 9.71 -6.59
CA LYS A 95 17.23 10.00 -7.23
C LYS A 95 17.71 8.90 -8.16
N TYR A 96 17.53 7.64 -7.79
CA TYR A 96 18.15 6.51 -8.49
C TYR A 96 17.19 5.68 -9.33
N ASP A 97 15.87 5.81 -9.08
CA ASP A 97 14.82 5.18 -9.87
C ASP A 97 13.58 6.11 -9.96
N PRO A 98 13.74 7.26 -10.64
CA PRO A 98 12.66 8.24 -10.76
C PRO A 98 11.43 7.68 -11.49
N ASP A 99 11.61 6.77 -12.46
CA ASP A 99 10.50 6.17 -13.20
C ASP A 99 9.61 5.31 -12.29
N LEU A 100 10.22 4.58 -11.35
CA LEU A 100 9.49 3.81 -10.33
C LEU A 100 8.74 4.74 -9.35
N SER A 101 9.32 5.88 -9.01
CA SER A 101 8.69 6.90 -8.16
C SER A 101 7.44 7.48 -8.83
N VAL A 102 7.53 7.85 -10.11
CA VAL A 102 6.40 8.36 -10.90
C VAL A 102 5.30 7.31 -11.06
N ALA A 103 5.66 6.07 -11.39
CA ALA A 103 4.70 4.97 -11.50
C ALA A 103 3.96 4.71 -10.18
N LYS A 104 4.67 4.76 -9.04
CA LYS A 104 4.07 4.62 -7.71
C LYS A 104 3.09 5.76 -7.40
N SER A 105 3.43 7.00 -7.76
CA SER A 105 2.54 8.15 -7.57
C SER A 105 1.23 7.97 -8.36
N GLY A 106 1.31 7.60 -9.64
CA GLY A 106 0.13 7.31 -10.46
C GLY A 106 -0.76 6.21 -9.89
N LEU A 107 -0.16 5.11 -9.41
CA LEU A 107 -0.90 4.02 -8.75
C LEU A 107 -1.58 4.46 -7.44
N LEU A 108 -0.95 5.36 -6.67
CA LEU A 108 -1.54 5.89 -5.44
C LEU A 108 -2.74 6.80 -5.75
N GLU A 109 -2.67 7.60 -6.81
CA GLU A 109 -3.79 8.43 -7.27
C GLU A 109 -4.96 7.54 -7.73
N GLU A 110 -4.70 6.51 -8.52
CA GLU A 110 -5.72 5.55 -8.96
C GLU A 110 -6.35 4.81 -7.77
N LEU A 111 -5.54 4.36 -6.80
CA LEU A 111 -6.05 3.77 -5.57
C LEU A 111 -6.92 4.71 -4.75
N SER A 112 -6.59 5.99 -4.69
CA SER A 112 -7.40 6.99 -3.99
C SER A 112 -8.73 7.23 -4.69
N ALA A 113 -8.74 7.30 -6.02
CA ALA A 113 -9.94 7.44 -6.83
C ALA A 113 -10.88 6.22 -6.67
N LEU A 114 -10.33 5.00 -6.79
CA LEU A 114 -11.09 3.76 -6.60
C LEU A 114 -11.66 3.63 -5.17
N ARG A 115 -10.95 4.08 -4.15
CA ARG A 115 -11.47 4.10 -2.77
C ARG A 115 -12.65 5.06 -2.63
N THR A 116 -12.57 6.23 -3.23
CA THR A 116 -13.66 7.23 -3.23
C THR A 116 -14.89 6.67 -3.93
N GLU A 117 -14.72 6.03 -5.09
CA GLU A 117 -15.79 5.37 -5.83
C GLU A 117 -16.42 4.23 -5.02
N ASN A 118 -15.62 3.39 -4.37
CA ASN A 118 -16.13 2.32 -3.50
C ASN A 118 -16.95 2.86 -2.32
N ILE A 119 -16.54 3.97 -1.71
CA ILE A 119 -17.31 4.61 -0.65
C ILE A 119 -18.64 5.11 -1.18
N ALA A 120 -18.66 5.75 -2.33
CA ALA A 120 -19.88 6.24 -2.97
C ALA A 120 -20.85 5.10 -3.34
N LEU A 121 -20.34 4.02 -3.95
CA LEU A 121 -21.12 2.83 -4.26
C LEU A 121 -21.67 2.14 -3.01
N SER A 122 -20.87 2.05 -1.95
CA SER A 122 -21.29 1.47 -0.68
C SER A 122 -22.41 2.28 0.00
N SER A 123 -22.35 3.61 -0.10
CA SER A 123 -23.42 4.49 0.41
C SER A 123 -24.69 4.34 -0.41
N TYR A 124 -24.59 4.28 -1.73
CA TYR A 124 -25.71 4.02 -2.62
C TYR A 124 -26.40 2.67 -2.35
N ILE A 125 -25.63 1.59 -2.16
CA ILE A 125 -26.16 0.26 -1.83
C ILE A 125 -26.92 0.32 -0.50
N ARG A 126 -26.36 0.97 0.54
CA ARG A 126 -27.03 1.11 1.83
C ARG A 126 -28.34 1.87 1.73
N GLU A 127 -28.39 2.92 0.92
CA GLU A 127 -29.61 3.68 0.67
C GLU A 127 -30.66 2.82 -0.02
N GLN A 128 -30.29 2.04 -1.03
CA GLN A 128 -31.17 1.11 -1.72
C GLN A 128 -31.69 0.00 -0.78
N ASP A 129 -30.85 -0.53 0.09
CA ASP A 129 -31.24 -1.55 1.08
C ASP A 129 -32.19 -0.98 2.13
N THR A 130 -32.02 0.29 2.53
CA THR A 130 -32.95 0.97 3.45
C THR A 130 -34.34 1.14 2.80
N ILE A 131 -34.39 1.50 1.53
CA ILE A 131 -35.66 1.61 0.78
C ILE A 131 -36.32 0.24 0.67
N LYS A 132 -35.57 -0.84 0.43
CA LYS A 132 -36.11 -2.22 0.37
C LYS A 132 -36.56 -2.74 1.73
N GLN A 133 -35.99 -2.26 2.83
CA GLN A 133 -36.35 -2.65 4.21
C GLN A 133 -37.53 -1.84 4.79
N ASP A 134 -38.03 -0.84 4.07
CA ASP A 134 -39.24 -0.14 4.54
C ASP A 134 -40.37 -1.14 4.71
N THR A 135 -40.68 -1.42 5.97
CA THR A 135 -41.66 -2.46 6.38
C THR A 135 -43.03 -2.24 5.80
N ARG A 136 -43.38 -1.00 5.47
CA ARG A 136 -44.63 -0.61 4.86
C ARG A 136 -44.87 -1.27 3.49
N PHE A 137 -43.83 -1.54 2.73
CA PHE A 137 -43.91 -2.13 1.39
C PHE A 137 -43.33 -3.55 1.31
N LYS A 138 -42.90 -4.12 2.43
CA LYS A 138 -42.26 -5.45 2.45
C LYS A 138 -43.12 -6.56 1.89
N ASP A 139 -44.38 -6.56 2.26
CA ASP A 139 -45.34 -7.58 1.78
C ASP A 139 -45.68 -7.36 0.31
N LEU A 140 -45.73 -6.10 -0.14
CA LEU A 140 -45.94 -5.77 -1.56
C LEU A 140 -44.75 -6.20 -2.41
N HIS A 141 -43.53 -5.91 -1.96
CA HIS A 141 -42.30 -6.36 -2.63
C HIS A 141 -42.21 -7.89 -2.69
N LYS A 142 -42.58 -8.58 -1.62
CA LYS A 142 -42.60 -10.04 -1.59
C LYS A 142 -43.60 -10.59 -2.59
N LEU A 143 -44.78 -10.02 -2.61
CA LEU A 143 -45.86 -10.44 -3.53
C LEU A 143 -45.48 -10.20 -5.01
N ILE A 144 -44.84 -9.08 -5.30
CA ILE A 144 -44.35 -8.77 -6.65
C ILE A 144 -43.26 -9.76 -7.05
N ASN A 145 -42.27 -10.00 -6.21
CA ASN A 145 -41.17 -10.92 -6.52
C ASN A 145 -41.58 -12.37 -6.68
N GLU A 146 -42.61 -12.83 -5.90
CA GLU A 146 -43.14 -14.20 -6.01
C GLU A 146 -44.01 -14.42 -7.25
N ARG A 147 -44.61 -13.36 -7.79
CA ARG A 147 -45.59 -13.47 -8.88
C ARG A 147 -45.12 -12.85 -10.21
N THR A 148 -43.98 -12.23 -10.24
CA THR A 148 -43.44 -11.58 -11.43
C THR A 148 -42.28 -12.40 -11.96
N THR A 149 -42.39 -12.85 -13.20
CA THR A 149 -41.28 -13.46 -13.98
C THR A 149 -40.70 -12.37 -14.88
N GLU A 150 -39.47 -12.56 -15.38
CA GLU A 150 -38.83 -11.62 -16.32
C GLU A 150 -39.72 -11.25 -17.50
N GLU A 151 -40.51 -12.21 -18.01
CA GLU A 151 -41.43 -12.01 -19.12
C GLU A 151 -42.66 -11.17 -18.75
N SER A 152 -43.10 -11.20 -17.49
CA SER A 152 -44.28 -10.50 -16.99
C SER A 152 -43.96 -9.14 -16.35
N GLU A 153 -42.70 -8.80 -16.14
CA GLU A 153 -42.27 -7.59 -15.45
C GLU A 153 -42.84 -6.31 -16.07
N ILE A 154 -42.77 -6.18 -17.39
CA ILE A 154 -43.30 -5.01 -18.13
C ILE A 154 -44.81 -4.87 -17.94
N VAL A 155 -45.53 -5.99 -17.91
CA VAL A 155 -47.03 -6.01 -17.77
C VAL A 155 -47.38 -5.59 -16.34
N VAL A 156 -46.70 -6.13 -15.34
CA VAL A 156 -46.90 -5.77 -13.92
C VAL A 156 -46.57 -4.28 -13.69
N TYR A 157 -45.48 -3.77 -14.24
CA TYR A 157 -45.10 -2.36 -14.16
C TYR A 157 -46.21 -1.46 -14.75
N ARG A 158 -46.71 -1.77 -15.95
CA ARG A 158 -47.81 -0.99 -16.58
C ARG A 158 -49.08 -1.00 -15.73
N LYS A 159 -49.46 -2.13 -15.16
CA LYS A 159 -50.64 -2.23 -14.29
C LYS A 159 -50.49 -1.45 -13.00
N LEU A 160 -49.32 -1.53 -12.35
CA LEU A 160 -49.02 -0.76 -11.15
C LEU A 160 -49.05 0.75 -11.46
N ASN A 161 -48.45 1.17 -12.56
CA ASN A 161 -48.39 2.57 -12.96
C ASN A 161 -49.81 3.11 -13.29
N ALA A 162 -50.67 2.31 -13.94
CA ALA A 162 -52.06 2.65 -14.18
C ALA A 162 -52.86 2.85 -12.87
N ILE A 163 -52.66 1.97 -11.88
CA ILE A 163 -53.29 2.08 -10.57
C ILE A 163 -52.86 3.34 -9.82
N TYR A 164 -51.55 3.65 -9.82
CA TYR A 164 -51.01 4.83 -9.13
C TYR A 164 -51.37 6.15 -9.78
N ASN A 165 -51.47 6.19 -11.10
CA ASN A 165 -51.75 7.43 -11.85
C ASN A 165 -53.24 7.60 -12.16
N GLY A 166 -54.13 6.70 -11.72
CA GLY A 166 -55.57 6.85 -11.88
C GLY A 166 -56.10 6.74 -13.32
N ILE A 167 -55.38 6.01 -14.20
CA ILE A 167 -55.71 5.80 -15.59
C ILE A 167 -56.23 4.36 -15.80
#